data_be84f56a4d4fd73e0b3fab47323a21fa
#
_entry.id   be84f56a4d4fd73e0b3fab47323a21fa
#
_cell.length_a   1.000
_cell.length_b   1.000
_cell.length_c   1.000
_cell.angle_alpha   90.00
_cell.angle_beta   90.00
_cell.angle_gamma   90.00
#
_symmetry.space_group_name_H-M   'P 1'
#
loop_
_entity.id
_entity.type
_entity.pdbx_description
1 polymer ?
#
loop_
_entity_poly.entity_id
_entity_poly.type
_entity_poly.pdbx_seq_one_letter_code
_entity_poly.pdbx_strand_id
1 'polypeptide(L)'
;MMKAIRLKGLLLTLLLVLVGCVDVPEPGSEVLTTQVDDWRDEVIYQVLTDRFSDGDYSNNYRVNINDPSAYHGGDWVGIINKLDYLSDLGVTALWISPAVKNVEMDAGFSSYHGYWTQDFTKANPHFGDLTSLRRLVDAAHEKGIKVILDIVTNHVGQAFYYDINKNGQPDDVLMGQGGAIGNPLEQDEGTSDLVRITEWDPDFDITGVQSWTSLG
;
A
#
# COMPACT_ATOMS: atom_id res chain seq x y z
N MET A 1 25.55 67.40 24.86
CA MET A 1 24.59 66.88 23.86
C MET A 1 24.87 65.42 23.63
N MET A 2 24.12 64.50 24.31
CA MET A 2 24.29 63.08 24.18
C MET A 2 23.20 62.55 23.20
N LYS A 3 23.64 61.97 22.09
CA LYS A 3 22.73 61.31 21.14
C LYS A 3 22.39 59.91 21.64
N ALA A 4 21.08 59.63 21.87
CA ALA A 4 20.57 58.34 22.23
C ALA A 4 20.58 57.41 21.00
N ILE A 5 21.26 56.27 21.13
CA ILE A 5 21.25 55.17 20.14
C ILE A 5 20.00 54.31 20.41
N ARG A 6 19.07 54.32 19.47
CA ARG A 6 17.91 53.41 19.52
C ARG A 6 18.34 52.02 19.04
N LEU A 7 18.38 51.08 19.95
CA LEU A 7 18.56 49.66 19.67
C LEU A 7 17.22 49.09 19.13
N LYS A 8 17.16 48.81 17.83
CA LYS A 8 16.03 48.09 17.24
C LYS A 8 16.18 46.59 17.58
N GLY A 9 15.33 46.13 18.46
CA GLY A 9 15.25 44.70 18.78
C GLY A 9 14.80 43.90 17.57
N LEU A 10 15.65 43.00 17.13
CA LEU A 10 15.36 41.99 16.13
C LEU A 10 14.62 40.83 16.83
N LEU A 11 13.30 40.75 16.62
CA LEU A 11 12.49 39.63 17.11
C LEU A 11 12.74 38.42 16.20
N LEU A 12 13.60 37.52 16.65
CA LEU A 12 13.85 36.23 15.96
C LEU A 12 12.73 35.27 16.32
N THR A 13 11.74 35.13 15.43
CA THR A 13 10.67 34.14 15.57
C THR A 13 11.24 32.76 15.25
N LEU A 14 11.52 31.97 16.29
CA LEU A 14 11.93 30.58 16.18
C LEU A 14 10.69 29.76 15.78
N LEU A 15 10.60 29.41 14.51
CA LEU A 15 9.57 28.47 14.02
C LEU A 15 9.94 27.07 14.48
N LEU A 16 9.35 26.59 15.56
CA LEU A 16 9.42 25.19 15.96
C LEU A 16 8.60 24.37 14.96
N VAL A 17 9.27 23.70 14.03
CA VAL A 17 8.69 22.63 13.24
C VAL A 17 8.56 21.44 14.18
N LEU A 18 7.35 21.21 14.70
CA LEU A 18 6.99 19.97 15.36
C LEU A 18 6.92 18.90 14.27
N VAL A 19 8.02 18.21 14.05
CA VAL A 19 8.00 16.92 13.37
C VAL A 19 7.25 16.01 14.33
N GLY A 20 6.00 15.74 14.04
CA GLY A 20 5.22 14.75 14.77
C GLY A 20 5.88 13.38 14.53
N CYS A 21 6.71 12.95 15.47
CA CYS A 21 7.06 11.55 15.57
C CYS A 21 5.76 10.80 15.81
N VAL A 22 5.40 9.89 14.93
CA VAL A 22 4.40 8.87 15.24
C VAL A 22 5.03 8.07 16.37
N ASP A 23 4.47 8.17 17.58
CA ASP A 23 4.85 7.29 18.69
C ASP A 23 4.48 5.87 18.26
N VAL A 24 5.48 5.15 17.78
CA VAL A 24 5.39 3.70 17.64
C VAL A 24 5.58 3.14 19.04
N PRO A 25 4.59 2.44 19.62
CA PRO A 25 4.75 1.85 20.95
C PRO A 25 6.00 0.97 20.97
N GLU A 26 6.82 1.11 22.03
CA GLU A 26 7.99 0.25 22.22
C GLU A 26 7.56 -1.23 22.25
N PRO A 27 8.31 -2.14 21.57
CA PRO A 27 7.98 -3.55 21.58
C PRO A 27 7.88 -4.09 23.02
N GLY A 28 6.69 -4.52 23.41
CA GLY A 28 6.42 -5.08 24.74
C GLY A 28 5.76 -4.13 25.73
N SER A 29 5.41 -2.89 25.36
CA SER A 29 4.70 -1.95 26.23
C SER A 29 3.19 -2.21 26.33
N GLU A 30 2.60 -2.92 25.37
CA GLU A 30 1.21 -3.36 25.42
C GLU A 30 1.11 -4.86 25.15
N VAL A 31 0.41 -5.57 26.02
CA VAL A 31 -0.04 -6.92 25.72
C VAL A 31 -1.19 -6.78 24.72
N LEU A 32 -0.95 -7.10 23.46
CA LEU A 32 -2.01 -7.22 22.49
C LEU A 32 -2.90 -8.39 22.90
N THR A 33 -3.97 -8.09 23.61
CA THR A 33 -5.01 -9.07 23.88
C THR A 33 -5.85 -9.19 22.62
N THR A 34 -5.87 -10.39 22.02
CA THR A 34 -6.87 -10.70 21.01
C THR A 34 -8.24 -10.62 21.66
N GLN A 35 -9.15 -9.83 21.12
CA GLN A 35 -10.55 -9.74 21.61
C GLN A 35 -11.40 -10.94 21.17
N VAL A 36 -10.78 -12.06 20.86
CA VAL A 36 -11.41 -13.27 20.35
C VAL A 36 -11.09 -14.40 21.32
N ASP A 37 -12.11 -14.92 21.97
CA ASP A 37 -11.98 -16.09 22.84
C ASP A 37 -11.81 -17.37 22.00
N ASP A 38 -12.59 -17.51 20.92
CA ASP A 38 -12.50 -18.63 20.01
C ASP A 38 -12.87 -18.19 18.57
N TRP A 39 -11.96 -18.35 17.64
CA TRP A 39 -12.20 -18.01 16.24
C TRP A 39 -13.29 -18.86 15.56
N ARG A 40 -13.64 -20.02 16.14
CA ARG A 40 -14.71 -20.87 15.61
C ARG A 40 -16.10 -20.28 15.83
N ASP A 41 -16.23 -19.31 16.72
CA ASP A 41 -17.49 -18.61 17.02
C ASP A 41 -17.68 -17.38 16.12
N GLU A 42 -16.68 -17.02 15.32
CA GLU A 42 -16.71 -15.85 14.45
C GLU A 42 -17.27 -16.13 13.07
N VAL A 43 -18.11 -15.22 12.59
CA VAL A 43 -18.55 -15.18 11.17
C VAL A 43 -17.61 -14.26 10.43
N ILE A 44 -16.65 -14.83 9.68
CA ILE A 44 -15.63 -14.09 8.95
C ILE A 44 -16.15 -13.77 7.55
N TYR A 45 -16.13 -12.48 7.18
CA TYR A 45 -16.43 -12.02 5.83
C TYR A 45 -15.15 -11.47 5.19
N GLN A 46 -14.67 -12.11 4.12
CA GLN A 46 -13.52 -11.62 3.37
C GLN A 46 -13.95 -10.59 2.34
N VAL A 47 -13.29 -9.43 2.35
CA VAL A 47 -13.53 -8.32 1.42
C VAL A 47 -12.31 -8.10 0.54
N LEU A 48 -12.52 -8.13 -0.77
CA LEU A 48 -11.60 -7.55 -1.72
C LEU A 48 -11.95 -6.05 -1.81
N THR A 49 -11.14 -5.21 -1.18
CA THR A 49 -11.43 -3.78 -0.92
C THR A 49 -11.89 -3.06 -2.20
N ASP A 50 -11.10 -3.17 -3.27
CA ASP A 50 -11.40 -2.55 -4.57
C ASP A 50 -12.77 -2.91 -5.15
N ARG A 51 -13.26 -4.12 -4.85
CA ARG A 51 -14.49 -4.67 -5.48
C ARG A 51 -15.74 -4.49 -4.65
N PHE A 52 -15.61 -4.01 -3.41
CA PHE A 52 -16.72 -4.04 -2.48
C PHE A 52 -17.63 -2.82 -2.59
N SER A 53 -17.10 -1.64 -2.35
CA SER A 53 -17.86 -0.39 -2.40
C SER A 53 -16.94 0.81 -2.54
N ASP A 54 -17.23 1.70 -3.48
CA ASP A 54 -16.60 2.99 -3.65
C ASP A 54 -17.29 4.00 -2.71
N GLY A 55 -16.51 4.66 -1.87
CA GLY A 55 -17.00 5.64 -0.89
C GLY A 55 -16.30 6.98 -0.97
N ASP A 56 -15.12 7.04 -1.58
CA ASP A 56 -14.33 8.26 -1.78
C ASP A 56 -13.88 8.39 -3.24
N TYR A 57 -14.66 9.09 -4.03
CA TYR A 57 -14.36 9.32 -5.47
C TYR A 57 -13.08 10.12 -5.71
N SER A 58 -12.46 10.70 -4.68
CA SER A 58 -11.22 11.49 -4.84
C SER A 58 -9.98 10.62 -5.01
N ASN A 59 -10.05 9.35 -4.63
CA ASN A 59 -8.97 8.36 -4.80
C ASN A 59 -9.14 7.50 -6.07
N ASN A 60 -10.18 7.75 -6.88
CA ASN A 60 -10.52 7.02 -8.10
C ASN A 60 -9.67 7.46 -9.30
N TYR A 61 -8.40 7.09 -9.30
CA TYR A 61 -7.57 7.19 -10.50
C TYR A 61 -7.39 5.80 -11.12
N ARG A 62 -7.30 5.73 -12.47
CA ARG A 62 -7.19 4.48 -13.25
C ARG A 62 -8.33 3.47 -13.05
N VAL A 63 -9.49 3.95 -12.64
CA VAL A 63 -10.68 3.11 -12.45
C VAL A 63 -11.36 2.83 -13.78
N ASN A 64 -11.61 1.55 -14.06
CA ASN A 64 -12.43 1.11 -15.21
C ASN A 64 -13.30 -0.08 -14.81
N ILE A 65 -14.53 0.18 -14.39
CA ILE A 65 -15.48 -0.84 -13.93
C ILE A 65 -15.91 -1.84 -15.02
N ASN A 66 -15.63 -1.54 -16.29
CA ASN A 66 -15.95 -2.43 -17.42
C ASN A 66 -14.82 -3.41 -17.72
N ASP A 67 -13.67 -3.24 -17.12
CA ASP A 67 -12.51 -4.11 -17.25
C ASP A 67 -12.25 -4.86 -15.94
N PRO A 68 -12.43 -6.18 -15.90
CA PRO A 68 -12.21 -6.96 -14.68
C PRO A 68 -10.75 -6.97 -14.21
N SER A 69 -9.80 -6.60 -15.07
CA SER A 69 -8.38 -6.49 -14.73
C SER A 69 -7.97 -5.12 -14.20
N ALA A 70 -8.85 -4.12 -14.27
CA ALA A 70 -8.60 -2.77 -13.78
C ALA A 70 -9.10 -2.56 -12.35
N TYR A 71 -8.71 -1.46 -11.73
CA TYR A 71 -9.33 -0.99 -10.49
C TYR A 71 -10.80 -0.66 -10.71
N HIS A 72 -11.64 -0.91 -9.70
CA HIS A 72 -13.07 -0.59 -9.70
C HIS A 72 -13.45 0.51 -8.69
N GLY A 73 -12.49 0.96 -7.87
CA GLY A 73 -12.64 2.12 -7.00
C GLY A 73 -13.18 1.82 -5.60
N GLY A 74 -13.33 0.57 -5.22
CA GLY A 74 -13.69 0.24 -3.84
C GLY A 74 -12.58 0.65 -2.86
N ASP A 75 -12.98 1.18 -1.69
CA ASP A 75 -12.09 1.78 -0.73
C ASP A 75 -12.56 1.59 0.73
N TRP A 76 -11.75 2.04 1.71
CA TRP A 76 -12.09 1.89 3.13
C TRP A 76 -13.28 2.75 3.55
N VAL A 77 -13.52 3.89 2.92
CA VAL A 77 -14.71 4.71 3.17
C VAL A 77 -15.96 3.98 2.69
N GLY A 78 -15.87 3.33 1.55
CA GLY A 78 -16.94 2.47 1.03
C GLY A 78 -17.26 1.31 1.96
N ILE A 79 -16.24 0.67 2.55
CA ILE A 79 -16.46 -0.38 3.55
C ILE A 79 -17.13 0.21 4.80
N ILE A 80 -16.67 1.36 5.31
CA ILE A 80 -17.29 2.05 6.46
C ILE A 80 -18.79 2.29 6.19
N ASN A 81 -19.14 2.77 4.99
CA ASN A 81 -20.52 3.05 4.60
C ASN A 81 -21.40 1.79 4.52
N LYS A 82 -20.80 0.60 4.52
CA LYS A 82 -21.46 -0.71 4.44
C LYS A 82 -21.39 -1.54 5.72
N LEU A 83 -20.84 -0.99 6.80
CA LEU A 83 -20.74 -1.73 8.07
C LEU A 83 -22.11 -2.12 8.65
N ASP A 84 -23.15 -1.31 8.46
CA ASP A 84 -24.53 -1.69 8.89
C ASP A 84 -25.00 -2.93 8.13
N TYR A 85 -24.80 -2.97 6.82
CA TYR A 85 -25.13 -4.14 6.01
C TYR A 85 -24.37 -5.39 6.48
N LEU A 86 -23.06 -5.26 6.78
CA LEU A 86 -22.25 -6.38 7.27
C LEU A 86 -22.71 -6.85 8.66
N SER A 87 -23.05 -5.92 9.54
CA SER A 87 -23.60 -6.22 10.87
C SER A 87 -24.96 -6.93 10.77
N ASP A 88 -25.86 -6.44 9.92
CA ASP A 88 -27.18 -7.05 9.68
C ASP A 88 -27.07 -8.47 9.07
N LEU A 89 -26.01 -8.71 8.29
CA LEU A 89 -25.69 -10.03 7.75
C LEU A 89 -25.16 -11.00 8.82
N GLY A 90 -24.83 -10.50 10.02
CA GLY A 90 -24.27 -11.27 11.12
C GLY A 90 -22.76 -11.45 11.08
N VAL A 91 -22.04 -10.61 10.34
CA VAL A 91 -20.57 -10.62 10.29
C VAL A 91 -20.02 -10.15 11.63
N THR A 92 -19.09 -10.91 12.21
CA THR A 92 -18.40 -10.57 13.46
C THR A 92 -16.91 -10.33 13.29
N ALA A 93 -16.35 -10.70 12.13
CA ALA A 93 -14.98 -10.41 11.75
C ALA A 93 -14.87 -10.08 10.25
N LEU A 94 -14.25 -8.96 9.93
CA LEU A 94 -14.03 -8.48 8.58
C LEU A 94 -12.56 -8.70 8.20
N TRP A 95 -12.32 -9.53 7.18
CA TRP A 95 -11.00 -9.76 6.63
C TRP A 95 -10.83 -8.90 5.37
N ILE A 96 -10.03 -7.85 5.46
CA ILE A 96 -9.76 -6.93 4.35
C ILE A 96 -8.51 -7.38 3.59
N SER A 97 -8.54 -7.21 2.24
CA SER A 97 -7.37 -7.43 1.37
C SER A 97 -6.19 -6.55 1.80
N PRO A 98 -4.92 -6.90 1.42
CA PRO A 98 -3.75 -6.20 1.91
C PRO A 98 -3.84 -4.68 1.72
N ALA A 99 -3.49 -3.94 2.78
CA ALA A 99 -3.72 -2.50 2.89
C ALA A 99 -2.52 -1.64 2.46
N VAL A 100 -1.37 -2.25 2.18
CA VAL A 100 -0.12 -1.55 1.86
C VAL A 100 -0.03 -1.17 0.39
N LYS A 101 0.81 -0.17 0.08
CA LYS A 101 1.01 0.30 -1.30
C LYS A 101 1.49 -0.84 -2.19
N ASN A 102 0.81 -1.03 -3.30
CA ASN A 102 1.14 -1.98 -4.35
C ASN A 102 1.79 -1.28 -5.54
N VAL A 103 2.40 -2.06 -6.44
CA VAL A 103 2.69 -1.60 -7.80
C VAL A 103 1.36 -1.26 -8.48
N GLU A 104 1.37 -0.32 -9.41
CA GLU A 104 0.12 0.07 -10.10
C GLU A 104 -0.40 -1.04 -11.02
N MET A 105 0.50 -1.63 -11.78
CA MET A 105 0.22 -2.72 -12.70
C MET A 105 1.36 -3.73 -12.72
N ASP A 106 1.03 -4.97 -13.05
CA ASP A 106 1.99 -6.00 -13.42
C ASP A 106 1.35 -6.92 -14.47
N ALA A 107 2.11 -7.27 -15.50
CA ALA A 107 1.67 -8.16 -16.58
C ALA A 107 0.33 -7.73 -17.24
N GLY A 108 0.04 -6.44 -17.34
CA GLY A 108 -1.19 -5.90 -17.93
C GLY A 108 -2.41 -5.91 -16.99
N PHE A 109 -2.23 -6.24 -15.71
CA PHE A 109 -3.28 -6.25 -14.69
C PHE A 109 -3.01 -5.19 -13.64
N SER A 110 -4.02 -4.44 -13.25
CA SER A 110 -3.94 -3.55 -12.08
C SER A 110 -3.85 -4.35 -10.78
N SER A 111 -3.14 -3.80 -9.79
CA SER A 111 -2.95 -4.44 -8.48
C SER A 111 -4.14 -4.28 -7.55
N TYR A 112 -5.36 -4.29 -8.10
CA TYR A 112 -6.62 -4.08 -7.37
C TYR A 112 -6.82 -5.03 -6.19
N HIS A 113 -6.16 -6.18 -6.22
CA HIS A 113 -6.28 -7.23 -5.20
C HIS A 113 -5.40 -6.97 -3.96
N GLY A 114 -4.37 -6.10 -4.04
CA GLY A 114 -3.50 -5.77 -2.91
C GLY A 114 -2.31 -6.71 -2.67
N TYR A 115 -2.09 -7.74 -3.51
CA TYR A 115 -1.08 -8.76 -3.26
C TYR A 115 0.29 -8.51 -3.91
N TRP A 116 0.48 -7.38 -4.60
CA TRP A 116 1.76 -7.00 -5.21
C TRP A 116 2.38 -5.81 -4.50
N THR A 117 2.73 -6.02 -3.24
CA THR A 117 3.28 -4.97 -2.37
C THR A 117 4.53 -4.35 -2.95
N GLN A 118 4.55 -3.02 -3.06
CA GLN A 118 5.70 -2.20 -3.43
C GLN A 118 6.35 -1.54 -2.22
N ASP A 119 5.54 -1.04 -1.28
CA ASP A 119 6.03 -0.33 -0.11
C ASP A 119 5.21 -0.71 1.13
N PHE A 120 5.83 -1.45 2.04
CA PHE A 120 5.20 -1.90 3.29
C PHE A 120 4.96 -0.78 4.31
N THR A 121 5.55 0.40 4.10
CA THR A 121 5.46 1.54 5.04
C THR A 121 4.36 2.52 4.67
N LYS A 122 3.71 2.34 3.54
CA LYS A 122 2.66 3.22 3.03
C LYS A 122 1.34 2.48 2.83
N ALA A 123 0.25 3.16 3.10
CA ALA A 123 -1.09 2.71 2.74
C ALA A 123 -1.28 2.72 1.22
N ASN A 124 -2.14 1.83 0.72
CA ASN A 124 -2.52 1.82 -0.70
C ASN A 124 -3.38 3.05 -1.02
N PRO A 125 -2.92 3.97 -1.90
CA PRO A 125 -3.63 5.21 -2.16
C PRO A 125 -4.97 5.00 -2.89
N HIS A 126 -5.19 3.88 -3.58
CA HIS A 126 -6.49 3.51 -4.14
C HIS A 126 -7.53 3.17 -3.07
N PHE A 127 -7.08 2.72 -1.89
CA PHE A 127 -7.98 2.35 -0.79
C PHE A 127 -8.13 3.46 0.25
N GLY A 128 -7.23 4.44 0.23
CA GLY A 128 -7.21 5.58 1.13
C GLY A 128 -5.85 5.80 1.80
N ASP A 129 -5.87 6.40 2.97
CA ASP A 129 -4.70 6.69 3.78
C ASP A 129 -4.77 5.98 5.15
N LEU A 130 -3.72 6.09 5.96
CA LEU A 130 -3.68 5.51 7.29
C LEU A 130 -4.80 6.03 8.19
N THR A 131 -5.28 7.26 7.97
CA THR A 131 -6.37 7.86 8.76
C THR A 131 -7.69 7.18 8.43
N SER A 132 -7.98 6.96 7.15
CA SER A 132 -9.19 6.26 6.70
C SER A 132 -9.17 4.78 7.11
N LEU A 133 -8.01 4.12 7.10
CA LEU A 133 -7.86 2.75 7.60
C LEU A 133 -8.16 2.68 9.12
N ARG A 134 -7.63 3.61 9.92
CA ARG A 134 -7.92 3.67 11.35
C ARG A 134 -9.41 3.91 11.61
N ARG A 135 -10.02 4.83 10.85
CA ARG A 135 -11.47 5.07 10.94
C ARG A 135 -12.29 3.83 10.62
N LEU A 136 -11.86 3.02 9.64
CA LEU A 136 -12.52 1.74 9.34
C LEU A 136 -12.45 0.80 10.55
N VAL A 137 -11.27 0.65 11.16
CA VAL A 137 -11.09 -0.21 12.34
C VAL A 137 -11.96 0.26 13.49
N ASP A 138 -11.93 1.56 13.81
CA ASP A 138 -12.72 2.13 14.90
C ASP A 138 -14.23 1.93 14.67
N ALA A 139 -14.72 2.25 13.46
CA ALA A 139 -16.12 2.10 13.10
C ALA A 139 -16.59 0.64 13.09
N ALA A 140 -15.74 -0.30 12.71
CA ALA A 140 -16.02 -1.74 12.78
C ALA A 140 -16.11 -2.20 14.24
N HIS A 141 -15.18 -1.77 15.08
CA HIS A 141 -15.16 -2.09 16.51
C HIS A 141 -16.39 -1.54 17.24
N GLU A 142 -16.88 -0.33 16.90
CA GLU A 142 -18.13 0.22 17.45
C GLU A 142 -19.35 -0.66 17.17
N LYS A 143 -19.30 -1.47 16.10
CA LYS A 143 -20.34 -2.44 15.74
C LYS A 143 -20.05 -3.85 16.23
N GLY A 144 -19.00 -4.04 17.02
CA GLY A 144 -18.57 -5.36 17.49
C GLY A 144 -17.94 -6.23 16.40
N ILE A 145 -17.59 -5.65 15.23
CA ILE A 145 -16.94 -6.36 14.13
C ILE A 145 -15.42 -6.22 14.28
N LYS A 146 -14.72 -7.33 14.41
CA LYS A 146 -13.26 -7.40 14.43
C LYS A 146 -12.68 -7.16 13.03
N VAL A 147 -11.47 -6.62 12.94
CA VAL A 147 -10.79 -6.44 11.64
C VAL A 147 -9.56 -7.34 11.57
N ILE A 148 -9.50 -8.15 10.51
CA ILE A 148 -8.35 -8.99 10.17
C ILE A 148 -7.63 -8.31 9.00
N LEU A 149 -6.38 -7.92 9.24
CA LEU A 149 -5.53 -7.35 8.22
C LEU A 149 -4.78 -8.47 7.49
N ASP A 150 -5.00 -8.59 6.19
CA ASP A 150 -4.22 -9.48 5.34
C ASP A 150 -2.81 -8.93 5.12
N ILE A 151 -1.81 -9.80 5.21
CA ILE A 151 -0.40 -9.44 5.00
C ILE A 151 0.28 -10.43 4.07
N VAL A 152 1.11 -9.92 3.16
CA VAL A 152 1.93 -10.74 2.27
C VAL A 152 3.34 -10.85 2.84
N THR A 153 3.75 -12.07 3.20
CA THR A 153 5.08 -12.34 3.78
C THR A 153 5.98 -13.15 2.86
N ASN A 154 5.45 -13.66 1.74
CA ASN A 154 6.16 -14.56 0.83
C ASN A 154 6.89 -13.84 -0.31
N HIS A 155 6.32 -12.77 -0.83
CA HIS A 155 6.83 -12.05 -2.00
C HIS A 155 6.51 -10.56 -1.91
N VAL A 156 7.08 -9.81 -2.82
CA VAL A 156 6.76 -8.40 -3.10
C VAL A 156 6.34 -8.27 -4.56
N GLY A 157 5.68 -7.16 -4.89
CA GLY A 157 5.48 -6.74 -6.28
C GLY A 157 6.79 -6.27 -6.90
N GLN A 158 6.74 -5.86 -8.15
CA GLN A 158 7.92 -5.33 -8.83
C GLN A 158 8.38 -4.03 -8.15
N ALA A 159 9.52 -4.08 -7.46
CA ALA A 159 10.07 -2.92 -6.75
C ALA A 159 11.26 -2.28 -7.48
N PHE A 160 11.79 -2.92 -8.54
CA PHE A 160 12.97 -2.46 -9.28
C PHE A 160 12.92 -2.90 -10.74
N TYR A 161 13.80 -2.30 -11.56
CA TYR A 161 14.06 -2.72 -12.93
C TYR A 161 15.55 -2.64 -13.24
N TYR A 162 15.99 -3.45 -14.19
CA TYR A 162 17.35 -3.40 -14.70
C TYR A 162 17.44 -2.45 -15.89
N ASP A 163 18.47 -1.61 -15.88
CA ASP A 163 18.87 -0.73 -16.96
C ASP A 163 20.40 -0.77 -17.07
N ILE A 164 20.92 -1.92 -17.44
CA ILE A 164 22.37 -2.20 -17.48
C ILE A 164 23.03 -1.43 -18.63
N ASN A 165 22.30 -1.23 -19.72
CA ASN A 165 22.77 -0.43 -20.85
C ASN A 165 22.69 1.09 -20.61
N LYS A 166 22.08 1.52 -19.48
CA LYS A 166 21.98 2.91 -19.00
C LYS A 166 21.24 3.86 -19.98
N ASN A 167 20.27 3.32 -20.72
CA ASN A 167 19.47 4.11 -21.67
C ASN A 167 18.23 4.76 -21.03
N GLY A 168 17.96 4.48 -19.75
CA GLY A 168 16.82 5.00 -18.99
C GLY A 168 15.54 4.20 -19.17
N GLN A 169 15.61 3.06 -19.84
CA GLN A 169 14.50 2.14 -20.05
C GLN A 169 14.81 0.78 -19.41
N PRO A 170 13.80 0.02 -19.02
CA PRO A 170 13.97 -1.36 -18.54
C PRO A 170 14.64 -2.23 -19.62
N ASP A 171 15.62 -3.02 -19.22
CA ASP A 171 16.27 -3.97 -20.09
C ASP A 171 15.50 -5.29 -20.17
N ASP A 172 15.33 -5.81 -21.39
CA ASP A 172 14.77 -7.12 -21.69
C ASP A 172 15.76 -8.27 -21.38
N VAL A 173 16.70 -8.07 -20.48
CA VAL A 173 17.84 -8.98 -20.26
C VAL A 173 17.40 -10.40 -19.91
N LEU A 174 16.23 -10.54 -19.32
CA LEU A 174 15.69 -11.83 -18.91
C LEU A 174 14.81 -12.50 -19.97
N MET A 175 14.43 -11.78 -21.03
CA MET A 175 13.58 -12.28 -22.11
C MET A 175 14.28 -13.31 -23.01
N GLY A 176 15.62 -13.28 -23.08
CA GLY A 176 16.41 -14.15 -23.97
C GLY A 176 16.48 -15.61 -23.54
N GLN A 177 15.95 -15.98 -22.37
CA GLN A 177 16.07 -17.34 -21.80
C GLN A 177 14.74 -18.11 -21.71
N GLY A 178 13.74 -17.70 -22.48
CA GLY A 178 12.54 -18.50 -22.70
C GLY A 178 11.44 -18.35 -21.64
N GLY A 179 11.56 -17.41 -20.74
CA GLY A 179 10.48 -16.97 -19.87
C GLY A 179 9.84 -15.70 -20.46
N ALA A 180 8.56 -15.73 -20.76
CA ALA A 180 7.81 -14.53 -21.05
C ALA A 180 7.60 -13.75 -19.75
N ILE A 181 8.65 -13.07 -19.30
CA ILE A 181 8.46 -11.93 -18.42
C ILE A 181 8.07 -10.82 -19.37
N GLY A 182 6.77 -10.59 -19.52
CA GLY A 182 6.27 -9.41 -20.17
C GLY A 182 7.04 -8.23 -19.57
N ASN A 183 7.36 -7.23 -20.35
CA ASN A 183 7.95 -6.00 -19.83
C ASN A 183 7.01 -5.54 -18.69
N PRO A 184 7.38 -5.69 -17.41
CA PRO A 184 6.47 -5.42 -16.31
C PRO A 184 6.09 -3.95 -16.24
N LEU A 185 6.79 -3.14 -17.01
CA LEU A 185 6.57 -1.72 -17.16
C LEU A 185 6.00 -1.51 -18.58
N GLU A 186 4.75 -1.91 -18.81
CA GLU A 186 4.02 -1.35 -19.93
C GLU A 186 3.97 0.16 -19.73
N GLN A 187 4.74 0.75 -20.48
CA GLN A 187 5.13 2.05 -20.97
C GLN A 187 4.42 3.31 -20.42
N ASP A 188 3.28 3.21 -19.78
CA ASP A 188 2.51 4.39 -19.33
C ASP A 188 2.71 4.74 -17.84
N GLU A 189 3.38 3.88 -17.08
CA GLU A 189 3.38 4.03 -15.64
C GLU A 189 4.59 4.75 -15.07
N GLY A 190 5.59 4.95 -15.89
CA GLY A 190 6.83 5.56 -15.43
C GLY A 190 7.60 4.68 -14.44
N THR A 191 8.91 4.67 -14.56
CA THR A 191 9.82 4.00 -13.63
C THR A 191 10.07 4.81 -12.35
N SER A 192 9.31 5.90 -12.13
CA SER A 192 9.62 6.90 -11.11
C SER A 192 9.63 6.35 -9.69
N ASP A 193 8.83 5.34 -9.43
CA ASP A 193 8.69 4.73 -8.10
C ASP A 193 9.49 3.41 -7.97
N LEU A 194 10.17 2.98 -9.04
CA LEU A 194 10.96 1.76 -9.03
C LEU A 194 12.44 2.07 -8.83
N VAL A 195 13.14 1.17 -8.16
CA VAL A 195 14.59 1.26 -8.01
C VAL A 195 15.27 0.86 -9.32
N ARG A 196 16.05 1.78 -9.92
CA ARG A 196 16.83 1.51 -11.11
C ARG A 196 18.14 0.82 -10.77
N ILE A 197 18.39 -0.36 -11.34
CA ILE A 197 19.62 -1.12 -11.18
C ILE A 197 20.42 -1.00 -12.47
N THR A 198 21.62 -0.42 -12.38
CA THR A 198 22.47 -0.12 -13.56
C THR A 198 23.74 -0.95 -13.64
N GLU A 199 23.97 -1.84 -12.69
CA GLU A 199 25.13 -2.71 -12.63
C GLU A 199 24.73 -4.05 -12.03
N TRP A 200 25.27 -5.14 -12.58
CA TRP A 200 25.10 -6.45 -11.99
C TRP A 200 25.91 -6.54 -10.67
N ASP A 201 25.31 -7.15 -9.67
CA ASP A 201 26.07 -7.62 -8.53
C ASP A 201 27.08 -8.68 -9.04
N PRO A 202 28.38 -8.58 -8.76
CA PRO A 202 29.38 -9.56 -9.20
C PRO A 202 29.13 -10.97 -8.65
N ASP A 203 28.41 -11.09 -7.53
CA ASP A 203 28.02 -12.36 -6.93
C ASP A 203 26.63 -12.84 -7.41
N PHE A 204 26.04 -12.12 -8.36
CA PHE A 204 24.67 -12.34 -8.81
C PHE A 204 24.58 -13.47 -9.84
N ASP A 205 23.85 -14.52 -9.52
CA ASP A 205 23.49 -15.56 -10.47
C ASP A 205 22.21 -15.19 -11.23
N ILE A 206 22.37 -14.73 -12.46
CA ILE A 206 21.26 -14.35 -13.35
C ILE A 206 20.26 -15.50 -13.55
N THR A 207 20.72 -16.74 -13.48
CA THR A 207 19.86 -17.92 -13.66
C THR A 207 19.00 -18.16 -12.42
N GLY A 208 19.48 -17.77 -11.25
CA GLY A 208 18.73 -17.83 -9.99
C GLY A 208 17.61 -16.80 -9.92
N VAL A 209 17.85 -15.59 -10.43
CA VAL A 209 16.80 -14.51 -10.41
C VAL A 209 15.69 -14.79 -11.39
N GLN A 210 15.96 -15.47 -12.49
CA GLN A 210 14.92 -15.84 -13.44
C GLN A 210 13.83 -16.71 -12.82
N SER A 211 14.19 -17.52 -11.79
CA SER A 211 13.20 -18.30 -11.04
C SER A 211 12.32 -17.43 -10.11
N TRP A 212 12.81 -16.26 -9.68
CA TRP A 212 12.09 -15.33 -8.83
C TRP A 212 11.01 -14.57 -9.56
N THR A 213 11.32 -14.10 -10.76
CA THR A 213 10.40 -13.32 -11.59
C THR A 213 9.36 -14.18 -12.29
N SER A 214 9.55 -15.50 -12.33
CA SER A 214 8.58 -16.44 -12.89
C SER A 214 7.56 -16.96 -11.88
N LEU A 215 7.63 -16.50 -10.62
CA LEU A 215 6.73 -16.92 -9.53
C LEU A 215 5.70 -15.86 -9.15
N GLY A 216 5.68 -14.71 -9.85
CA GLY A 216 4.68 -13.63 -9.70
C GLY A 216 3.44 -13.86 -10.51
#